data_0a492a4fc24bb9f24b202988dcb4257e
#
_entry.id   0a492a4fc24bb9f24b202988dcb4257e
#
_cell.length_a   1.000
_cell.length_b   1.000
_cell.length_c   1.000
_cell.angle_alpha   90.00
_cell.angle_beta   90.00
_cell.angle_gamma   90.00
#
_symmetry.space_group_name_H-M   'P 1'
#
loop_
_entity.id
_entity.type
_entity.pdbx_description
1 polymer ?
#
loop_
_entity_poly.entity_id
_entity_poly.type
_entity_poly.pdbx_seq_one_letter_code
_entity_poly.pdbx_strand_id
1 'polypeptide(L)'
;MKRTTIQLGTVLCLLCSGWGIRSASAVVVSGPLSSSTVARPADDPGWNNLGLLKGSTAIYLGDRWVLTAAHVGTGSVTFPALGKTFAADGSTAFRPLNPTDRRMTAEGDLLMFRLLEEPNLPPISISHASPPLGSPVWVAGNGKDRDPNLTHWSVNMGGPIWTWSETTGSSDYSGYKTLNTNSLRWGTNLIEQDELVRRENDADIRLQLETVMGDTLVLVTEFDQDGSNSNSEVTGPDGRAQTEFESQAVINDSGGVMFHKRPDGRWELAGTVVAVEGIRNQPDVVKTPIFGNFTFYADLASYLGQIQTRTAYGDFNGDLELTAADIDLLSGAIGSSTNLRFDLDRDGRVARGDHRTWVDVAANTYLGDANLDGEFDSSDLIQVLQGGLYESEETGQATWGSGDWNADRDFNSTDLIAALQSGGYELGPRALPARDQGREPSLGGVASVPEPSSLALLLGSLACLLQRARSGRRMSPVRDDG
;
A
#
# COMPACT_ATOMS: atom_id res chain seq x y z
N MET A 1 2.11 -69.18 58.29
CA MET A 1 1.68 -67.81 58.02
C MET A 1 2.72 -67.06 57.26
N LYS A 2 2.62 -67.02 55.94
CA LYS A 2 3.43 -66.17 55.09
C LYS A 2 2.49 -65.41 54.17
N ARG A 3 2.46 -64.08 54.30
CA ARG A 3 1.68 -63.17 53.43
C ARG A 3 2.52 -62.91 52.19
N THR A 4 1.98 -63.23 51.05
CA THR A 4 2.56 -62.91 49.74
C THR A 4 1.90 -61.63 49.26
N THR A 5 2.68 -60.58 49.11
CA THR A 5 2.25 -59.27 48.55
C THR A 5 2.43 -59.31 47.06
N ILE A 6 1.33 -59.18 46.31
CA ILE A 6 1.31 -59.05 44.85
C ILE A 6 1.42 -57.56 44.56
N GLN A 7 2.52 -57.15 43.88
CA GLN A 7 2.63 -55.81 43.32
C GLN A 7 1.98 -55.83 41.94
N LEU A 8 0.93 -55.00 41.79
CA LEU A 8 0.34 -54.67 40.51
C LEU A 8 1.21 -53.60 39.85
N GLY A 9 1.91 -53.97 38.81
CA GLY A 9 2.63 -53.04 37.94
C GLY A 9 1.63 -52.36 36.98
N THR A 10 1.40 -51.08 37.16
CA THR A 10 0.61 -50.27 36.23
C THR A 10 1.49 -49.94 35.02
N VAL A 11 1.23 -50.58 33.89
CA VAL A 11 1.78 -50.21 32.61
C VAL A 11 1.02 -48.97 32.08
N LEU A 12 1.63 -47.80 32.21
CA LEU A 12 1.12 -46.56 31.64
C LEU A 12 1.47 -46.57 30.14
N CYS A 13 0.53 -46.98 29.31
CA CYS A 13 0.59 -46.81 27.85
C CYS A 13 0.43 -45.35 27.51
N LEU A 14 1.54 -44.61 27.33
CA LEU A 14 1.53 -43.29 26.68
C LEU A 14 1.21 -43.49 25.21
N LEU A 15 -0.10 -43.34 24.88
CA LEU A 15 -0.54 -43.06 23.54
C LEU A 15 -0.12 -41.62 23.22
N CYS A 16 1.07 -41.45 22.67
CA CYS A 16 1.44 -40.26 21.91
C CYS A 16 0.55 -40.22 20.66
N SER A 17 -0.69 -39.75 20.81
CA SER A 17 -1.43 -39.21 19.68
C SER A 17 -0.66 -37.99 19.19
N GLY A 18 0.19 -38.21 18.22
CA GLY A 18 0.80 -37.15 17.43
C GLY A 18 -0.34 -36.31 16.82
N TRP A 19 -0.66 -35.23 17.48
CA TRP A 19 -1.38 -34.13 16.85
C TRP A 19 -0.39 -33.54 15.85
N GLY A 20 -0.46 -34.04 14.62
CA GLY A 20 0.16 -33.38 13.49
C GLY A 20 -0.44 -31.97 13.45
N ILE A 21 0.37 -30.99 13.79
CA ILE A 21 0.09 -29.59 13.54
C ILE A 21 -0.05 -29.52 12.02
N ARG A 22 -1.29 -29.51 11.54
CA ARG A 22 -1.56 -29.25 10.13
C ARG A 22 -1.24 -27.79 9.93
N SER A 23 -0.16 -27.51 9.21
CA SER A 23 0.14 -26.15 8.77
C SER A 23 -0.98 -25.71 7.87
N ALA A 24 -1.76 -24.76 8.35
CA ALA A 24 -2.81 -24.09 7.63
C ALA A 24 -2.19 -22.98 6.76
N SER A 25 -2.75 -22.67 5.60
CA SER A 25 -2.20 -21.70 4.64
C SER A 25 -3.26 -20.70 4.21
N ALA A 26 -2.98 -19.41 4.36
CA ALA A 26 -3.70 -18.29 3.73
C ALA A 26 -2.99 -17.90 2.46
N VAL A 27 -3.01 -16.75 1.87
CA VAL A 27 -2.37 -16.50 0.57
C VAL A 27 -1.71 -17.81 0.04
N VAL A 28 -2.19 -18.40 -1.00
CA VAL A 28 -1.65 -19.68 -1.46
C VAL A 28 -0.22 -19.47 -1.91
N VAL A 29 0.72 -20.17 -1.28
CA VAL A 29 2.15 -20.10 -1.62
C VAL A 29 2.52 -21.36 -2.37
N SER A 30 3.23 -21.25 -3.49
CA SER A 30 3.69 -22.38 -4.31
C SER A 30 4.75 -23.22 -3.59
N GLY A 31 5.06 -24.40 -4.13
CA GLY A 31 6.10 -25.27 -3.60
C GLY A 31 5.72 -26.03 -2.31
N PRO A 32 6.69 -26.56 -1.55
CA PRO A 32 6.43 -27.27 -0.31
C PRO A 32 5.78 -26.37 0.73
N LEU A 33 4.79 -26.90 1.48
CA LEU A 33 4.20 -26.15 2.59
C LEU A 33 5.26 -25.84 3.63
N SER A 34 5.54 -24.56 3.83
CA SER A 34 6.48 -24.09 4.84
C SER A 34 5.76 -23.46 6.01
N SER A 35 6.14 -23.80 7.23
CA SER A 35 5.69 -23.11 8.45
C SER A 35 6.31 -21.72 8.57
N SER A 36 7.35 -21.39 7.81
CA SER A 36 8.01 -20.08 7.85
C SER A 36 7.06 -18.95 7.41
N THR A 37 6.17 -19.21 6.45
CA THR A 37 5.26 -18.19 5.92
C THR A 37 4.04 -17.91 6.80
N VAL A 38 3.79 -18.68 7.86
CA VAL A 38 2.76 -18.38 8.90
C VAL A 38 3.36 -17.72 10.15
N ALA A 39 4.67 -17.59 10.20
CA ALA A 39 5.38 -16.88 11.25
C ALA A 39 5.76 -15.48 10.79
N ARG A 40 5.98 -14.59 11.72
CA ARG A 40 6.51 -13.26 11.44
C ARG A 40 7.80 -13.37 10.62
N PRO A 41 7.92 -12.67 9.47
CA PRO A 41 9.14 -12.70 8.68
C PRO A 41 10.30 -12.02 9.42
N ALA A 42 11.53 -12.43 9.10
CA ALA A 42 12.73 -11.83 9.72
C ALA A 42 12.91 -10.36 9.30
N ASP A 43 12.56 -10.04 8.05
CA ASP A 43 12.51 -8.68 7.50
C ASP A 43 11.04 -8.27 7.46
N ASP A 44 10.53 -7.80 8.60
CA ASP A 44 9.11 -7.59 8.85
C ASP A 44 8.59 -6.25 8.29
N PRO A 45 7.74 -6.27 7.24
CA PRO A 45 7.17 -5.03 6.70
C PRO A 45 6.00 -4.47 7.53
N GLY A 46 5.42 -5.25 8.45
CA GLY A 46 4.24 -4.84 9.20
C GLY A 46 3.36 -5.99 9.65
N TRP A 47 3.92 -7.16 9.88
CA TRP A 47 3.18 -8.36 10.27
C TRP A 47 2.25 -8.17 11.46
N ASN A 48 2.72 -7.46 12.48
CA ASN A 48 1.92 -7.24 13.70
C ASN A 48 0.70 -6.33 13.46
N ASN A 49 0.70 -5.53 12.40
CA ASN A 49 -0.40 -4.64 12.03
C ASN A 49 -1.53 -5.36 11.27
N LEU A 50 -1.31 -6.62 10.89
CA LEU A 50 -2.34 -7.40 10.20
C LEU A 50 -3.42 -7.85 11.17
N GLY A 51 -4.65 -7.57 10.82
CA GLY A 51 -5.85 -7.89 11.59
C GLY A 51 -6.81 -8.80 10.82
N LEU A 52 -7.59 -9.56 11.56
CA LEU A 52 -8.65 -10.44 11.05
C LEU A 52 -9.98 -9.70 11.14
N LEU A 53 -10.66 -9.52 10.03
CA LEU A 53 -11.94 -8.83 9.90
C LEU A 53 -12.95 -9.71 9.17
N LYS A 54 -13.98 -10.22 9.86
CA LYS A 54 -15.05 -11.06 9.28
C LYS A 54 -14.53 -12.27 8.48
N GLY A 55 -13.40 -12.83 8.86
CA GLY A 55 -12.73 -13.92 8.14
C GLY A 55 -11.77 -13.46 7.04
N SER A 56 -11.81 -12.20 6.64
CA SER A 56 -10.90 -11.55 5.71
C SER A 56 -9.78 -10.82 6.45
N THR A 57 -9.04 -9.96 5.75
CA THR A 57 -7.88 -9.24 6.26
C THR A 57 -8.17 -7.74 6.38
N ALA A 58 -7.52 -7.10 7.32
CA ALA A 58 -7.43 -5.65 7.45
C ALA A 58 -6.04 -5.29 7.96
N ILE A 59 -5.61 -4.05 7.75
CA ILE A 59 -4.33 -3.56 8.26
C ILE A 59 -4.53 -2.29 9.09
N TYR A 60 -3.90 -2.24 10.26
CA TYR A 60 -3.82 -1.05 11.08
C TYR A 60 -2.76 -0.09 10.52
N LEU A 61 -3.16 1.16 10.27
CA LEU A 61 -2.31 2.18 9.67
C LEU A 61 -1.67 3.15 10.67
N GLY A 62 -2.24 3.28 11.84
CA GLY A 62 -1.91 4.28 12.86
C GLY A 62 -3.15 5.03 13.32
N ASP A 63 -3.09 5.72 14.46
CA ASP A 63 -4.17 6.54 15.04
C ASP A 63 -5.56 5.89 14.96
N ARG A 64 -5.64 4.62 15.34
CA ARG A 64 -6.84 3.78 15.28
C ARG A 64 -7.38 3.49 13.88
N TRP A 65 -6.78 4.00 12.81
CA TRP A 65 -7.23 3.75 11.46
C TRP A 65 -6.88 2.35 10.96
N VAL A 66 -7.84 1.73 10.32
CA VAL A 66 -7.75 0.42 9.67
C VAL A 66 -8.16 0.56 8.22
N LEU A 67 -7.44 -0.13 7.33
CA LEU A 67 -7.72 -0.22 5.90
C LEU A 67 -8.09 -1.67 5.55
N THR A 68 -9.06 -1.83 4.65
CA THR A 68 -9.48 -3.12 4.06
C THR A 68 -10.14 -2.88 2.70
N ALA A 69 -10.54 -3.95 1.99
CA ALA A 69 -11.38 -3.84 0.82
C ALA A 69 -12.82 -3.42 1.20
N ALA A 70 -13.46 -2.57 0.39
CA ALA A 70 -14.77 -2.02 0.73
C ALA A 70 -15.87 -3.10 0.79
N HIS A 71 -15.80 -4.12 -0.05
CA HIS A 71 -16.76 -5.24 -0.04
C HIS A 71 -16.68 -6.09 1.25
N VAL A 72 -15.59 -6.03 2.04
CA VAL A 72 -15.50 -6.66 3.37
C VAL A 72 -16.34 -5.90 4.39
N GLY A 73 -16.38 -4.57 4.27
CA GLY A 73 -17.13 -3.68 5.16
C GLY A 73 -16.48 -3.50 6.54
N THR A 74 -17.07 -2.64 7.36
CA THR A 74 -16.61 -2.35 8.74
C THR A 74 -16.93 -3.50 9.70
N GLY A 75 -16.14 -3.64 10.74
CA GLY A 75 -16.37 -4.63 11.81
C GLY A 75 -15.25 -4.64 12.84
N SER A 76 -15.42 -5.44 13.90
CA SER A 76 -14.36 -5.64 14.87
C SER A 76 -13.15 -6.33 14.23
N VAL A 77 -11.95 -5.87 14.60
CA VAL A 77 -10.69 -6.39 14.08
C VAL A 77 -9.93 -7.11 15.19
N THR A 78 -9.53 -8.34 14.94
CA THR A 78 -8.68 -9.12 15.86
C THR A 78 -7.25 -9.06 15.36
N PHE A 79 -6.33 -8.54 16.16
CA PHE A 79 -4.89 -8.57 15.85
C PHE A 79 -4.26 -9.81 16.49
N PRO A 80 -3.83 -10.82 15.71
CA PRO A 80 -3.23 -12.05 16.24
C PRO A 80 -1.97 -11.77 17.07
N ALA A 81 -1.17 -10.79 16.67
CA ALA A 81 0.04 -10.38 17.40
C ALA A 81 -0.24 -9.90 18.83
N LEU A 82 -1.42 -9.31 19.07
CA LEU A 82 -1.85 -8.81 20.37
C LEU A 82 -2.77 -9.81 21.10
N GLY A 83 -3.31 -10.82 20.41
CA GLY A 83 -4.34 -11.71 20.94
C GLY A 83 -5.62 -10.97 21.37
N LYS A 84 -5.90 -9.78 20.81
CA LYS A 84 -6.98 -8.88 21.22
C LYS A 84 -7.85 -8.46 20.04
N THR A 85 -9.15 -8.33 20.30
CA THR A 85 -10.13 -7.80 19.36
C THR A 85 -10.51 -6.37 19.73
N PHE A 86 -10.56 -5.49 18.75
CA PHE A 86 -10.92 -4.09 18.88
C PHE A 86 -12.21 -3.82 18.13
N ALA A 87 -13.12 -3.11 18.76
CA ALA A 87 -14.39 -2.74 18.13
C ALA A 87 -14.19 -1.58 17.16
N ALA A 88 -14.93 -1.61 16.04
CA ALA A 88 -14.93 -0.54 15.06
C ALA A 88 -15.83 0.63 15.47
N ASP A 89 -15.40 1.85 15.18
CA ASP A 89 -16.28 3.01 15.10
C ASP A 89 -16.79 3.15 13.65
N GLY A 90 -17.94 2.53 13.38
CA GLY A 90 -18.53 2.52 12.04
C GLY A 90 -18.96 3.90 11.53
N SER A 91 -19.07 4.92 12.41
CA SER A 91 -19.41 6.29 12.01
C SER A 91 -18.25 6.99 11.28
N THR A 92 -17.02 6.47 11.44
CA THR A 92 -15.80 6.97 10.81
C THR A 92 -15.52 6.35 9.46
N ALA A 93 -16.38 5.44 8.96
CA ALA A 93 -16.20 4.75 7.69
C ALA A 93 -15.98 5.74 6.54
N PHE A 94 -14.90 5.55 5.80
CA PHE A 94 -14.52 6.41 4.69
C PHE A 94 -14.04 5.54 3.51
N ARG A 95 -14.54 5.85 2.32
CA ARG A 95 -14.11 5.22 1.06
C ARG A 95 -13.33 6.25 0.23
N PRO A 96 -12.04 6.00 -0.05
CA PRO A 96 -11.28 6.86 -0.96
C PRO A 96 -11.91 6.87 -2.35
N LEU A 97 -11.98 8.05 -2.96
CA LEU A 97 -12.54 8.27 -4.28
C LEU A 97 -11.48 8.06 -5.36
N ASN A 98 -11.88 7.50 -6.50
CA ASN A 98 -11.03 7.41 -7.66
C ASN A 98 -10.62 8.81 -8.17
N PRO A 99 -9.41 8.98 -8.74
CA PRO A 99 -9.01 10.22 -9.38
C PRO A 99 -9.99 10.65 -10.47
N THR A 100 -10.39 11.92 -10.46
CA THR A 100 -11.46 12.46 -11.34
C THR A 100 -11.07 12.59 -12.82
N ASP A 101 -9.79 12.50 -13.15
CA ASP A 101 -9.25 12.53 -14.49
C ASP A 101 -9.45 11.21 -15.27
N ARG A 102 -9.85 10.15 -14.56
CA ARG A 102 -10.12 8.83 -15.12
C ARG A 102 -11.63 8.64 -15.29
N ARG A 103 -12.06 8.04 -16.39
CA ARG A 103 -13.49 7.73 -16.65
C ARG A 103 -13.96 6.54 -15.79
N MET A 104 -13.83 6.66 -14.50
CA MET A 104 -14.12 5.63 -13.52
C MET A 104 -15.31 6.03 -12.65
N THR A 105 -15.95 5.06 -12.00
CA THR A 105 -16.93 5.35 -10.95
C THR A 105 -16.27 6.14 -9.80
N ALA A 106 -17.07 6.91 -9.05
CA ALA A 106 -16.54 7.75 -8.00
C ALA A 106 -15.81 6.97 -6.89
N GLU A 107 -16.25 5.74 -6.59
CA GLU A 107 -15.74 4.94 -5.46
C GLU A 107 -14.93 3.74 -5.92
N GLY A 108 -13.73 3.56 -5.33
CA GLY A 108 -12.95 2.34 -5.44
C GLY A 108 -13.35 1.30 -4.39
N ASP A 109 -12.80 0.08 -4.51
CA ASP A 109 -13.02 -1.00 -3.52
C ASP A 109 -12.05 -0.88 -2.33
N LEU A 110 -11.98 0.31 -1.74
CA LEU A 110 -11.22 0.61 -0.52
C LEU A 110 -12.13 1.14 0.57
N LEU A 111 -11.86 0.73 1.80
CA LEU A 111 -12.58 1.18 2.99
C LEU A 111 -11.60 1.42 4.14
N MET A 112 -11.71 2.57 4.76
CA MET A 112 -11.05 2.91 6.01
C MET A 112 -12.08 3.17 7.11
N PHE A 113 -11.73 2.83 8.34
CA PHE A 113 -12.52 3.16 9.52
C PHE A 113 -11.62 3.17 10.77
N ARG A 114 -12.06 3.85 11.82
CA ARG A 114 -11.31 3.87 13.09
C ARG A 114 -11.78 2.76 14.03
N LEU A 115 -10.87 2.31 14.87
CA LEU A 115 -11.18 1.51 16.05
C LEU A 115 -11.60 2.44 17.20
N LEU A 116 -12.39 1.92 18.13
CA LEU A 116 -12.79 2.67 19.35
C LEU A 116 -11.60 2.85 20.30
N GLU A 117 -10.67 1.88 20.33
CA GLU A 117 -9.48 1.89 21.18
C GLU A 117 -8.21 1.84 20.32
N GLU A 118 -7.14 2.45 20.81
CA GLU A 118 -5.80 2.41 20.22
C GLU A 118 -5.14 1.04 20.43
N PRO A 119 -4.72 0.32 19.37
CA PRO A 119 -4.01 -0.95 19.48
C PRO A 119 -2.60 -0.83 20.05
N ASN A 120 -2.00 0.35 20.05
CA ASN A 120 -0.61 0.60 20.40
C ASN A 120 0.36 -0.24 19.54
N LEU A 121 0.16 -0.15 18.25
CA LEU A 121 1.05 -0.69 17.21
C LEU A 121 1.71 0.48 16.48
N PRO A 122 2.92 0.29 15.92
CA PRO A 122 3.55 1.34 15.11
C PRO A 122 2.71 1.65 13.87
N PRO A 123 2.72 2.90 13.39
CA PRO A 123 2.00 3.25 12.15
C PRO A 123 2.66 2.62 10.93
N ILE A 124 1.92 2.57 9.82
CA ILE A 124 2.39 2.04 8.54
C ILE A 124 2.59 3.19 7.55
N SER A 125 3.78 3.25 6.96
CA SER A 125 4.04 4.13 5.81
C SER A 125 3.36 3.58 4.56
N ILE A 126 2.68 4.45 3.80
CA ILE A 126 2.05 4.11 2.52
C ILE A 126 2.95 4.58 1.38
N SER A 127 3.04 3.78 0.33
CA SER A 127 3.88 4.10 -0.82
C SER A 127 3.45 5.40 -1.50
N HIS A 128 4.41 6.29 -1.76
CA HIS A 128 4.17 7.56 -2.43
C HIS A 128 4.06 7.41 -3.95
N ALA A 129 4.53 6.30 -4.48
CA ALA A 129 4.47 5.97 -5.90
C ALA A 129 4.17 4.48 -6.07
N SER A 130 3.52 4.14 -7.17
CA SER A 130 3.30 2.74 -7.56
C SER A 130 4.66 2.05 -7.78
N PRO A 131 4.89 0.84 -7.22
CA PRO A 131 6.11 0.10 -7.49
C PRO A 131 6.29 -0.18 -8.99
N PRO A 132 7.50 -0.04 -9.55
CA PRO A 132 7.77 -0.35 -10.96
C PRO A 132 7.51 -1.81 -11.32
N LEU A 133 7.31 -2.08 -12.61
CA LEU A 133 7.25 -3.45 -13.14
C LEU A 133 8.49 -4.26 -12.74
N GLY A 134 8.29 -5.52 -12.41
CA GLY A 134 9.34 -6.44 -11.96
C GLY A 134 9.83 -6.16 -10.53
N SER A 135 9.23 -5.21 -9.81
CA SER A 135 9.56 -4.97 -8.40
C SER A 135 9.14 -6.15 -7.55
N PRO A 136 10.04 -6.69 -6.71
CA PRO A 136 9.68 -7.69 -5.72
C PRO A 136 8.74 -7.08 -4.68
N VAL A 137 7.69 -7.84 -4.34
CA VAL A 137 6.71 -7.46 -3.33
C VAL A 137 6.52 -8.57 -2.30
N TRP A 138 6.20 -8.18 -1.09
CA TRP A 138 5.79 -9.05 -0.01
C TRP A 138 4.28 -8.89 0.18
N VAL A 139 3.56 -9.99 0.19
CA VAL A 139 2.11 -10.01 0.28
C VAL A 139 1.63 -10.86 1.43
N ALA A 140 0.50 -10.48 2.06
CA ALA A 140 -0.07 -11.26 3.15
C ALA A 140 -1.59 -11.14 3.21
N GLY A 141 -2.22 -12.20 3.70
CA GLY A 141 -3.66 -12.26 3.88
C GLY A 141 -4.10 -13.40 4.82
N ASN A 142 -5.41 -13.50 5.06
CA ASN A 142 -6.04 -14.52 5.90
C ASN A 142 -7.00 -15.41 5.07
N GLY A 143 -6.63 -15.72 3.85
CA GLY A 143 -7.43 -16.54 2.95
C GLY A 143 -7.56 -18.01 3.37
N LYS A 144 -8.11 -18.81 2.50
CA LYS A 144 -8.21 -20.26 2.67
C LYS A 144 -6.86 -20.94 2.52
N ASP A 145 -6.64 -21.94 3.34
CA ASP A 145 -5.51 -22.85 3.20
C ASP A 145 -5.59 -23.66 1.92
N ARG A 146 -4.45 -24.06 1.36
CA ARG A 146 -4.39 -24.91 0.19
C ARG A 146 -4.17 -26.37 0.51
N ASP A 147 -4.59 -27.26 -0.40
CA ASP A 147 -4.14 -28.65 -0.41
C ASP A 147 -2.60 -28.72 -0.54
N PRO A 148 -1.89 -29.58 0.18
CA PRO A 148 -0.47 -29.76 0.04
C PRO A 148 -0.06 -30.24 -1.36
N ASN A 149 -0.93 -30.92 -2.08
CA ASN A 149 -0.65 -31.52 -3.37
C ASN A 149 -1.13 -30.61 -4.51
N LEU A 150 -0.33 -30.56 -5.58
CA LEU A 150 -0.77 -29.98 -6.85
C LEU A 150 -1.96 -30.77 -7.41
N THR A 151 -2.93 -30.03 -7.94
CA THR A 151 -3.98 -30.56 -8.81
C THR A 151 -3.64 -30.21 -10.25
N HIS A 152 -3.90 -31.13 -11.14
CA HIS A 152 -3.64 -30.98 -12.57
C HIS A 152 -4.94 -31.02 -13.34
N TRP A 153 -5.07 -30.18 -14.36
CA TRP A 153 -6.25 -30.10 -15.21
C TRP A 153 -5.91 -30.27 -16.68
N SER A 154 -6.72 -31.07 -17.37
CA SER A 154 -6.81 -31.07 -18.83
C SER A 154 -7.96 -30.17 -19.26
N VAL A 155 -7.73 -29.35 -20.27
CA VAL A 155 -8.66 -28.29 -20.70
C VAL A 155 -9.00 -28.47 -22.18
N ASN A 156 -10.27 -28.70 -22.46
CA ASN A 156 -10.74 -28.69 -23.84
C ASN A 156 -11.02 -27.24 -24.27
N MET A 157 -10.17 -26.70 -25.13
CA MET A 157 -10.21 -25.34 -25.64
C MET A 157 -10.92 -25.22 -27.01
N GLY A 158 -11.51 -26.32 -27.53
CA GLY A 158 -12.07 -26.38 -28.90
C GLY A 158 -13.37 -25.62 -29.14
N GLY A 159 -13.88 -24.88 -28.15
CA GLY A 159 -15.15 -24.14 -28.25
C GLY A 159 -15.14 -22.78 -27.55
N PRO A 160 -16.26 -22.04 -27.64
CA PRO A 160 -16.38 -20.73 -26.95
C PRO A 160 -16.37 -20.88 -25.41
N ILE A 161 -16.71 -22.04 -24.89
CA ILE A 161 -16.68 -22.39 -23.46
C ILE A 161 -15.61 -23.46 -23.28
N TRP A 162 -14.58 -23.16 -22.49
CA TRP A 162 -13.54 -24.12 -22.11
C TRP A 162 -14.07 -25.05 -21.03
N THR A 163 -13.79 -26.36 -21.16
CA THR A 163 -14.19 -27.34 -20.16
C THR A 163 -12.95 -27.93 -19.48
N TRP A 164 -12.98 -27.90 -18.16
CA TRP A 164 -11.88 -28.29 -17.29
C TRP A 164 -12.15 -29.64 -16.67
N SER A 165 -11.17 -30.52 -16.66
CA SER A 165 -11.22 -31.84 -16.04
C SER A 165 -9.97 -32.15 -15.28
N GLU A 166 -10.08 -32.56 -14.01
CA GLU A 166 -8.92 -33.02 -13.25
C GLU A 166 -8.33 -34.27 -13.89
N THR A 167 -7.02 -34.34 -13.88
CA THR A 167 -6.26 -35.43 -14.49
C THR A 167 -5.08 -35.85 -13.63
N THR A 168 -4.69 -37.12 -13.74
CA THR A 168 -3.41 -37.64 -13.21
C THR A 168 -2.38 -37.90 -14.32
N GLY A 169 -2.76 -37.61 -15.58
CA GLY A 169 -1.90 -37.74 -16.76
C GLY A 169 -1.27 -36.41 -17.16
N SER A 170 -1.06 -36.23 -18.48
CA SER A 170 -0.63 -34.93 -19.00
C SER A 170 -1.68 -33.88 -18.72
N SER A 171 -1.24 -32.69 -18.32
CA SER A 171 -2.09 -31.56 -17.95
C SER A 171 -1.76 -30.33 -18.78
N ASP A 172 -2.77 -29.51 -19.05
CA ASP A 172 -2.60 -28.18 -19.65
C ASP A 172 -2.29 -27.13 -18.60
N TYR A 173 -2.86 -27.30 -17.40
CA TYR A 173 -2.66 -26.39 -16.27
C TYR A 173 -2.48 -27.16 -14.97
N SER A 174 -1.84 -26.50 -14.00
CA SER A 174 -1.68 -26.99 -12.63
C SER A 174 -1.84 -25.88 -11.61
N GLY A 175 -2.12 -26.26 -10.36
CA GLY A 175 -2.31 -25.34 -9.26
C GLY A 175 -2.75 -26.06 -8.01
N TYR A 176 -3.53 -25.41 -7.17
CA TYR A 176 -3.97 -25.97 -5.91
C TYR A 176 -5.47 -25.86 -5.73
N LYS A 177 -6.04 -26.67 -4.86
CA LYS A 177 -7.38 -26.49 -4.30
C LYS A 177 -7.28 -25.90 -2.91
N THR A 178 -8.28 -25.11 -2.52
CA THR A 178 -8.34 -24.60 -1.15
C THR A 178 -9.03 -25.61 -0.22
N LEU A 179 -8.68 -25.52 1.06
CA LEU A 179 -9.29 -26.25 2.17
C LEU A 179 -10.34 -25.37 2.87
N ASN A 180 -11.00 -25.90 3.90
CA ASN A 180 -11.97 -25.15 4.69
C ASN A 180 -11.40 -24.45 5.92
N THR A 181 -10.09 -24.37 6.04
CA THR A 181 -9.37 -23.68 7.11
C THR A 181 -8.77 -22.37 6.61
N ASN A 182 -8.54 -21.42 7.51
CA ASN A 182 -7.91 -20.14 7.23
C ASN A 182 -6.69 -19.95 8.13
N SER A 183 -5.68 -19.25 7.65
CA SER A 183 -4.52 -18.82 8.42
C SER A 183 -4.02 -17.47 7.92
N LEU A 184 -3.44 -16.67 8.80
CA LEU A 184 -2.67 -15.53 8.38
C LEU A 184 -1.32 -16.03 7.83
N ARG A 185 -0.99 -15.64 6.60
CA ARG A 185 0.23 -16.09 5.89
C ARG A 185 0.77 -14.98 5.02
N TRP A 186 2.05 -15.02 4.74
CA TRP A 186 2.70 -14.18 3.75
C TRP A 186 3.33 -15.01 2.61
N GLY A 187 3.54 -14.34 1.50
CA GLY A 187 4.25 -14.83 0.33
C GLY A 187 4.97 -13.68 -0.37
N THR A 188 5.55 -13.97 -1.51
CA THR A 188 6.21 -13.00 -2.37
C THR A 188 5.67 -13.10 -3.78
N ASN A 189 5.86 -12.03 -4.55
CA ASN A 189 5.52 -12.00 -5.97
C ASN A 189 6.26 -10.85 -6.65
N LEU A 190 6.06 -10.65 -7.94
CA LEU A 190 6.54 -9.50 -8.71
C LEU A 190 5.37 -8.64 -9.18
N ILE A 191 5.60 -7.34 -9.35
CA ILE A 191 4.63 -6.48 -10.04
C ILE A 191 4.68 -6.81 -11.53
N GLU A 192 3.56 -7.33 -12.05
CA GLU A 192 3.43 -7.69 -13.47
C GLU A 192 2.90 -6.53 -14.32
N GLN A 193 2.06 -5.70 -13.71
CA GLN A 193 1.51 -4.52 -14.33
C GLN A 193 1.20 -3.47 -13.29
N ASP A 194 1.38 -2.23 -13.66
CA ASP A 194 1.14 -1.08 -12.82
C ASP A 194 -0.06 -0.27 -13.28
N GLU A 195 -0.83 -0.63 -14.31
CA GLU A 195 -1.86 0.29 -14.77
C GLU A 195 -3.05 -0.25 -15.59
N LEU A 196 -4.08 0.59 -15.58
CA LEU A 196 -5.25 0.66 -16.45
C LEU A 196 -4.97 0.49 -17.97
N VAL A 197 -3.74 0.62 -18.43
CA VAL A 197 -3.39 0.62 -19.88
C VAL A 197 -3.79 -0.71 -20.54
N ARG A 198 -3.66 -1.83 -19.86
CA ARG A 198 -4.15 -3.12 -20.39
C ARG A 198 -5.68 -3.22 -20.35
N ARG A 199 -6.33 -2.46 -19.48
CA ARG A 199 -7.79 -2.47 -19.32
C ARG A 199 -8.53 -1.77 -20.45
N GLU A 200 -7.93 -0.76 -21.07
CA GLU A 200 -8.52 -0.12 -22.27
C GLU A 200 -8.54 -1.08 -23.47
N ASN A 201 -7.65 -2.06 -23.49
CA ASN A 201 -7.52 -3.05 -24.56
C ASN A 201 -8.15 -4.41 -24.21
N ASP A 202 -8.42 -4.69 -22.92
CA ASP A 202 -9.03 -5.95 -22.45
C ASP A 202 -10.37 -5.66 -21.77
N ALA A 203 -11.41 -5.55 -22.60
CA ALA A 203 -12.77 -5.24 -22.17
C ALA A 203 -13.34 -6.24 -21.15
N ASP A 204 -12.82 -7.48 -21.13
CA ASP A 204 -13.35 -8.55 -20.28
C ASP A 204 -12.92 -8.38 -18.82
N ILE A 205 -11.66 -7.98 -18.55
CA ILE A 205 -11.17 -7.69 -17.19
C ILE A 205 -11.88 -6.48 -16.60
N ARG A 206 -12.02 -5.42 -17.40
CA ARG A 206 -12.71 -4.20 -17.00
C ARG A 206 -14.17 -4.46 -16.60
N LEU A 207 -14.89 -5.26 -17.38
CA LEU A 207 -16.29 -5.57 -17.14
C LEU A 207 -16.49 -6.32 -15.80
N GLN A 208 -15.57 -7.18 -15.43
CA GLN A 208 -15.66 -7.99 -14.22
C GLN A 208 -15.37 -7.21 -12.94
N LEU A 209 -14.44 -6.28 -12.98
CA LEU A 209 -14.15 -5.37 -11.85
C LEU A 209 -15.23 -4.29 -11.71
N GLU A 210 -15.76 -3.75 -12.81
CA GLU A 210 -16.84 -2.75 -12.82
C GLU A 210 -18.16 -3.30 -12.27
N THR A 211 -18.48 -4.57 -12.50
CA THR A 211 -19.79 -5.13 -12.12
C THR A 211 -19.85 -5.61 -10.69
N VAL A 212 -18.74 -5.97 -10.06
CA VAL A 212 -18.72 -6.62 -8.74
C VAL A 212 -18.21 -5.73 -7.64
N MET A 213 -17.22 -4.87 -7.90
CA MET A 213 -16.47 -4.14 -6.87
C MET A 213 -16.26 -2.65 -7.15
N GLY A 214 -16.85 -2.11 -8.21
CA GLY A 214 -16.60 -0.74 -8.68
C GLY A 214 -15.24 -0.63 -9.39
N ASP A 215 -15.00 0.53 -10.00
CA ASP A 215 -13.70 0.82 -10.61
C ASP A 215 -12.65 1.04 -9.51
N THR A 216 -11.50 0.41 -9.63
CA THR A 216 -10.38 0.58 -8.69
C THR A 216 -9.08 0.61 -9.48
N LEU A 217 -8.21 1.59 -9.20
CA LEU A 217 -6.85 1.57 -9.72
C LEU A 217 -6.07 0.45 -9.01
N VAL A 218 -5.41 -0.42 -9.77
CA VAL A 218 -4.77 -1.59 -9.18
C VAL A 218 -3.36 -1.83 -9.68
N LEU A 219 -2.57 -2.47 -8.81
CA LEU A 219 -1.36 -3.21 -9.11
C LEU A 219 -1.73 -4.67 -9.35
N VAL A 220 -0.97 -5.37 -10.18
CA VAL A 220 -1.25 -6.74 -10.58
C VAL A 220 -0.04 -7.62 -10.35
N THR A 221 -0.27 -8.83 -9.84
CA THR A 221 0.72 -9.91 -9.78
C THR A 221 0.17 -11.15 -10.47
N GLU A 222 1.01 -11.95 -11.13
CA GLU A 222 0.67 -13.24 -11.68
C GLU A 222 1.16 -14.35 -10.75
N PHE A 223 0.49 -15.50 -10.74
CA PHE A 223 0.91 -16.68 -10.00
C PHE A 223 1.77 -17.55 -10.90
N ASP A 224 3.09 -17.43 -10.78
CA ASP A 224 4.04 -18.05 -11.67
C ASP A 224 4.49 -19.45 -11.25
N GLN A 225 4.90 -20.24 -12.24
CA GLN A 225 5.54 -21.54 -12.05
C GLN A 225 6.86 -21.61 -12.82
N ASP A 226 7.94 -22.00 -12.15
CA ASP A 226 9.25 -22.16 -12.78
C ASP A 226 9.20 -23.14 -13.97
N GLY A 227 9.64 -22.67 -15.14
CA GLY A 227 9.93 -23.51 -16.32
C GLY A 227 8.75 -23.94 -17.18
N SER A 228 7.51 -23.52 -16.90
CA SER A 228 6.37 -23.84 -17.77
C SER A 228 5.17 -22.90 -17.55
N ASN A 229 4.63 -22.37 -18.63
CA ASN A 229 3.33 -21.68 -18.68
C ASN A 229 3.19 -20.37 -17.89
N SER A 230 4.25 -19.67 -17.51
CA SER A 230 4.10 -18.27 -17.19
C SER A 230 3.81 -17.52 -18.49
N ASN A 231 2.70 -16.83 -18.57
CA ASN A 231 2.42 -15.91 -19.67
C ASN A 231 3.16 -14.60 -19.45
N SER A 232 3.90 -14.48 -18.34
CA SER A 232 4.60 -13.28 -17.96
C SER A 232 5.91 -13.14 -18.73
N GLU A 233 6.09 -11.97 -19.36
CA GLU A 233 7.36 -11.50 -19.90
C GLU A 233 8.17 -10.76 -18.82
N VAL A 234 7.60 -10.58 -17.61
CA VAL A 234 8.21 -9.85 -16.50
C VAL A 234 9.08 -10.78 -15.68
N THR A 235 10.30 -10.33 -15.42
CA THR A 235 11.24 -11.07 -14.56
C THR A 235 11.78 -10.15 -13.47
N GLY A 236 11.99 -10.72 -12.30
CA GLY A 236 12.60 -10.03 -11.18
C GLY A 236 14.09 -9.73 -11.41
N PRO A 237 14.75 -9.13 -10.42
CA PRO A 237 16.17 -8.80 -10.48
C PRO A 237 17.10 -10.00 -10.69
N ASP A 238 16.64 -11.20 -10.38
CA ASP A 238 17.37 -12.47 -10.58
C ASP A 238 17.12 -13.12 -11.95
N GLY A 239 16.28 -12.49 -12.80
CA GLY A 239 15.93 -12.97 -14.13
C GLY A 239 14.89 -14.10 -14.14
N ARG A 240 14.15 -14.28 -13.05
CA ARG A 240 13.06 -15.27 -12.92
C ARG A 240 11.73 -14.57 -12.79
N ALA A 241 10.67 -15.17 -13.33
CA ALA A 241 9.30 -14.75 -13.08
C ALA A 241 8.83 -15.22 -11.69
N GLN A 242 9.11 -16.47 -11.33
CA GLN A 242 8.72 -17.03 -10.04
C GLN A 242 9.62 -16.56 -8.89
N THR A 243 9.03 -16.10 -7.81
CA THR A 243 9.72 -15.75 -6.56
C THR A 243 9.85 -16.96 -5.62
N GLU A 244 10.66 -16.84 -4.54
CA GLU A 244 10.90 -17.95 -3.58
C GLU A 244 9.61 -18.42 -2.90
N PHE A 245 8.71 -17.49 -2.54
CA PHE A 245 7.43 -17.77 -1.89
C PHE A 245 6.28 -17.31 -2.78
N GLU A 246 6.37 -17.67 -4.06
CA GLU A 246 5.40 -17.30 -5.09
C GLU A 246 3.97 -17.52 -4.63
N SER A 247 3.10 -16.52 -4.80
CA SER A 247 1.83 -16.51 -4.11
C SER A 247 0.67 -15.92 -4.89
N GLN A 248 -0.53 -16.46 -4.59
CA GLN A 248 -1.81 -16.07 -5.17
C GLN A 248 -2.83 -15.82 -4.05
N ALA A 249 -3.58 -14.72 -4.16
CA ALA A 249 -4.73 -14.50 -3.29
C ALA A 249 -5.88 -15.47 -3.64
N VAL A 250 -6.62 -15.85 -2.60
CA VAL A 250 -7.80 -16.72 -2.70
C VAL A 250 -8.94 -16.16 -1.88
N ILE A 251 -10.06 -16.88 -1.80
CA ILE A 251 -11.22 -16.47 -1.00
C ILE A 251 -10.78 -16.14 0.44
N ASN A 252 -11.26 -15.02 0.98
CA ASN A 252 -10.95 -14.43 2.28
C ASN A 252 -9.62 -13.65 2.36
N ASP A 253 -8.83 -13.57 1.29
CA ASP A 253 -7.67 -12.66 1.25
C ASP A 253 -8.05 -11.20 1.01
N SER A 254 -9.31 -10.90 0.73
CA SER A 254 -9.80 -9.52 0.58
C SER A 254 -9.34 -8.63 1.74
N GLY A 255 -8.81 -7.44 1.43
CA GLY A 255 -8.18 -6.57 2.44
C GLY A 255 -6.77 -7.00 2.83
N GLY A 256 -6.23 -8.09 2.27
CA GLY A 256 -4.83 -8.46 2.37
C GLY A 256 -3.91 -7.38 1.81
N VAL A 257 -2.63 -7.48 2.07
CA VAL A 257 -1.68 -6.39 1.87
C VAL A 257 -0.60 -6.74 0.87
N MET A 258 -0.09 -5.71 0.21
CA MET A 258 1.13 -5.75 -0.59
C MET A 258 2.09 -4.69 -0.06
N PHE A 259 3.29 -5.10 0.32
CA PHE A 259 4.38 -4.20 0.68
C PHE A 259 5.47 -4.23 -0.39
N HIS A 260 6.05 -3.06 -0.64
CA HIS A 260 7.21 -2.88 -1.50
C HIS A 260 8.36 -2.33 -0.68
N LYS A 261 9.58 -2.79 -0.97
CA LYS A 261 10.79 -2.32 -0.30
C LYS A 261 11.50 -1.30 -1.15
N ARG A 262 11.65 -0.10 -0.62
CA ARG A 262 12.37 0.98 -1.30
C ARG A 262 13.86 0.67 -1.46
N PRO A 263 14.56 1.37 -2.36
CA PRO A 263 16.01 1.25 -2.50
C PRO A 263 16.79 1.59 -1.22
N ASP A 264 16.22 2.41 -0.33
CA ASP A 264 16.80 2.77 0.97
C ASP A 264 16.59 1.69 2.05
N GLY A 265 15.89 0.60 1.71
CA GLY A 265 15.64 -0.55 2.57
C GLY A 265 14.36 -0.46 3.41
N ARG A 266 13.62 0.64 3.38
CA ARG A 266 12.35 0.79 4.11
C ARG A 266 11.21 0.10 3.37
N TRP A 267 10.29 -0.47 4.16
CA TRP A 267 9.06 -1.04 3.64
C TRP A 267 7.94 0.00 3.60
N GLU A 268 7.15 0.00 2.52
CA GLU A 268 5.95 0.80 2.35
C GLU A 268 4.79 -0.09 1.92
N LEU A 269 3.60 0.20 2.43
CA LEU A 269 2.36 -0.45 2.02
C LEU A 269 1.96 0.10 0.65
N ALA A 270 2.03 -0.74 -0.38
CA ALA A 270 1.76 -0.37 -1.76
C ALA A 270 0.35 -0.72 -2.21
N GLY A 271 -0.24 -1.80 -1.67
CA GLY A 271 -1.53 -2.27 -2.15
C GLY A 271 -2.37 -3.04 -1.15
N THR A 272 -3.66 -3.16 -1.47
CA THR A 272 -4.65 -3.95 -0.72
C THR A 272 -5.41 -4.86 -1.66
N VAL A 273 -5.48 -6.17 -1.35
CA VAL A 273 -6.18 -7.18 -2.17
C VAL A 273 -7.65 -6.84 -2.34
N VAL A 274 -8.09 -6.70 -3.60
CA VAL A 274 -9.48 -6.40 -3.96
C VAL A 274 -10.11 -7.49 -4.83
N ALA A 275 -9.34 -8.15 -5.69
CA ALA A 275 -9.88 -9.15 -6.61
C ALA A 275 -8.82 -10.19 -7.02
N VAL A 276 -9.30 -11.26 -7.61
CA VAL A 276 -8.50 -12.27 -8.32
C VAL A 276 -9.16 -12.56 -9.67
N GLU A 277 -8.35 -12.90 -10.66
CA GLU A 277 -8.81 -13.34 -11.96
C GLU A 277 -8.19 -14.69 -12.33
N GLY A 278 -8.98 -15.49 -13.01
CA GLY A 278 -8.59 -16.81 -13.46
C GLY A 278 -8.54 -16.94 -14.96
N ILE A 279 -8.11 -18.11 -15.38
CA ILE A 279 -8.09 -18.52 -16.77
C ILE A 279 -9.55 -18.77 -17.22
N ARG A 280 -9.80 -18.61 -18.49
CA ARG A 280 -11.14 -18.71 -19.10
C ARG A 280 -11.91 -19.96 -18.66
N ASN A 281 -13.08 -19.74 -18.08
CA ASN A 281 -13.98 -20.78 -17.56
C ASN A 281 -13.33 -21.71 -16.50
N GLN A 282 -12.29 -21.25 -15.83
CA GLN A 282 -11.67 -21.95 -14.70
C GLN A 282 -12.72 -22.24 -13.62
N PRO A 283 -12.75 -23.46 -13.04
CA PRO A 283 -13.66 -23.77 -11.95
C PRO A 283 -13.32 -22.97 -10.70
N ASP A 284 -14.29 -22.19 -10.19
CA ASP A 284 -14.21 -21.49 -8.88
C ASP A 284 -12.84 -20.85 -8.60
N VAL A 285 -12.48 -19.82 -9.36
CA VAL A 285 -11.16 -19.15 -9.33
C VAL A 285 -10.69 -18.78 -7.92
N VAL A 286 -11.61 -18.40 -7.04
CA VAL A 286 -11.28 -18.03 -5.65
C VAL A 286 -10.98 -19.22 -4.74
N LYS A 287 -11.20 -20.45 -5.21
CA LYS A 287 -10.93 -21.71 -4.49
C LYS A 287 -9.98 -22.65 -5.22
N THR A 288 -9.61 -22.32 -6.43
CA THR A 288 -8.68 -23.14 -7.25
C THR A 288 -7.60 -22.24 -7.84
N PRO A 289 -6.64 -21.73 -7.05
CA PRO A 289 -5.53 -20.95 -7.56
C PRO A 289 -4.68 -21.80 -8.51
N ILE A 290 -4.64 -21.38 -9.77
CA ILE A 290 -3.93 -22.05 -10.87
C ILE A 290 -2.79 -21.13 -11.31
N PHE A 291 -1.64 -21.68 -11.65
CA PHE A 291 -0.55 -20.90 -12.24
C PHE A 291 -1.01 -20.20 -13.51
N GLY A 292 -0.75 -18.90 -13.62
CA GLY A 292 -1.30 -18.00 -14.61
C GLY A 292 -2.52 -17.21 -14.14
N ASN A 293 -2.97 -17.38 -12.87
CA ASN A 293 -4.00 -16.51 -12.30
C ASN A 293 -3.39 -15.17 -11.85
N PHE A 294 -4.24 -14.13 -11.83
CA PHE A 294 -3.85 -12.80 -11.38
C PHE A 294 -4.45 -12.45 -10.02
N THR A 295 -3.69 -11.69 -9.23
CA THR A 295 -4.19 -10.98 -8.04
C THR A 295 -4.15 -9.49 -8.29
N PHE A 296 -5.24 -8.79 -7.94
CA PHE A 296 -5.39 -7.35 -8.05
C PHE A 296 -5.35 -6.71 -6.67
N TYR A 297 -4.48 -5.71 -6.54
CA TYR A 297 -4.32 -4.93 -5.32
C TYR A 297 -4.68 -3.48 -5.64
N ALA A 298 -5.58 -2.85 -4.88
CA ALA A 298 -5.79 -1.42 -5.02
C ALA A 298 -4.46 -0.68 -4.85
N ASP A 299 -4.08 0.13 -5.82
CA ASP A 299 -2.84 0.91 -5.82
C ASP A 299 -2.97 2.10 -4.85
N LEU A 300 -2.41 1.95 -3.64
CA LEU A 300 -2.57 2.93 -2.58
C LEU A 300 -1.91 4.27 -2.87
N ALA A 301 -0.88 4.30 -3.72
CA ALA A 301 -0.25 5.55 -4.15
C ALA A 301 -1.25 6.47 -4.88
N SER A 302 -2.21 5.88 -5.61
CA SER A 302 -3.26 6.62 -6.30
C SER A 302 -4.28 7.27 -5.36
N TYR A 303 -4.38 6.79 -4.12
CA TYR A 303 -5.30 7.28 -3.08
C TYR A 303 -4.58 7.97 -1.92
N LEU A 304 -3.27 8.09 -1.99
CA LEU A 304 -2.39 8.49 -0.89
C LEU A 304 -2.86 9.78 -0.19
N GLY A 305 -3.12 10.85 -0.94
CA GLY A 305 -3.53 12.13 -0.35
C GLY A 305 -4.82 12.04 0.47
N GLN A 306 -5.78 11.21 0.04
CA GLN A 306 -7.03 11.00 0.77
C GLN A 306 -6.81 10.15 2.04
N ILE A 307 -5.91 9.17 1.96
CA ILE A 307 -5.55 8.32 3.10
C ILE A 307 -4.77 9.14 4.12
N GLN A 308 -3.75 9.88 3.70
CA GLN A 308 -2.93 10.73 4.57
C GLN A 308 -3.75 11.79 5.30
N THR A 309 -4.69 12.45 4.61
CA THR A 309 -5.62 13.40 5.23
C THR A 309 -6.44 12.77 6.38
N ARG A 310 -6.58 11.45 6.43
CA ARG A 310 -7.33 10.73 7.46
C ARG A 310 -6.46 10.06 8.51
N THR A 311 -5.35 9.47 8.09
CA THR A 311 -4.45 8.76 9.00
C THR A 311 -3.47 9.68 9.68
N ALA A 312 -3.23 10.85 9.07
CA ALA A 312 -2.30 11.85 9.58
C ALA A 312 -0.99 11.21 10.08
N TYR A 313 -0.32 10.44 9.21
CA TYR A 313 0.96 9.81 9.52
C TYR A 313 1.97 10.86 9.98
N GLY A 314 2.35 10.80 11.26
CA GLY A 314 3.21 11.80 11.87
C GLY A 314 2.48 13.00 12.51
N ASP A 315 1.14 13.09 12.41
CA ASP A 315 0.33 14.04 13.17
C ASP A 315 0.14 13.51 14.60
N PHE A 316 0.94 14.00 15.49
CA PHE A 316 0.94 13.54 16.87
C PHE A 316 0.02 14.37 17.79
N ASN A 317 -0.44 15.54 17.36
CA ASN A 317 -1.38 16.36 18.09
C ASN A 317 -2.85 16.08 17.70
N GLY A 318 -3.10 15.47 16.52
CA GLY A 318 -4.41 15.04 16.05
C GLY A 318 -5.22 16.17 15.40
N ASP A 319 -4.57 17.24 14.92
CA ASP A 319 -5.23 18.37 14.27
C ASP A 319 -5.40 18.21 12.75
N LEU A 320 -4.90 17.12 12.17
CA LEU A 320 -4.90 16.77 10.74
C LEU A 320 -3.96 17.63 9.88
N GLU A 321 -3.04 18.34 10.50
CA GLU A 321 -1.98 19.09 9.84
C GLU A 321 -0.61 18.53 10.29
N LEU A 322 0.37 18.52 9.39
CA LEU A 322 1.75 18.19 9.74
C LEU A 322 2.53 19.48 9.95
N THR A 323 2.80 19.78 11.19
CA THR A 323 3.40 21.05 11.61
C THR A 323 4.61 20.83 12.54
N ALA A 324 5.31 21.92 12.87
CA ALA A 324 6.38 21.87 13.87
C ALA A 324 5.89 21.33 15.23
N ALA A 325 4.59 21.50 15.57
CA ALA A 325 4.05 20.99 16.82
C ALA A 325 4.15 19.45 16.92
N ASP A 326 4.02 18.74 15.80
CA ASP A 326 4.09 17.28 15.78
C ASP A 326 5.51 16.76 15.99
N ILE A 327 6.46 17.31 15.24
CA ILE A 327 7.86 16.91 15.39
C ILE A 327 8.40 17.30 16.77
N ASP A 328 7.91 18.39 17.37
CA ASP A 328 8.26 18.79 18.76
C ASP A 328 7.69 17.79 19.78
N LEU A 329 6.48 17.25 19.56
CA LEU A 329 5.93 16.16 20.38
C LEU A 329 6.76 14.89 20.25
N LEU A 330 7.22 14.56 19.05
CA LEU A 330 8.11 13.43 18.81
C LEU A 330 9.47 13.64 19.50
N SER A 331 10.09 14.81 19.35
CA SER A 331 11.35 15.16 20.01
C SER A 331 11.25 15.03 21.54
N GLY A 332 10.10 15.46 22.10
CA GLY A 332 9.81 15.30 23.54
C GLY A 332 9.60 13.83 23.97
N ALA A 333 9.20 12.95 23.06
CA ALA A 333 8.96 11.54 23.33
C ALA A 333 10.23 10.68 23.23
N ILE A 334 11.25 11.12 22.50
CA ILE A 334 12.48 10.38 22.27
C ILE A 334 13.18 10.01 23.58
N GLY A 335 13.54 8.73 23.71
CA GLY A 335 14.26 8.15 24.85
C GLY A 335 13.43 8.02 26.15
N SER A 336 12.20 8.53 26.17
CA SER A 336 11.33 8.50 27.35
C SER A 336 10.01 7.75 27.14
N SER A 337 9.49 7.72 25.92
CA SER A 337 8.20 7.13 25.58
C SER A 337 8.32 5.67 25.15
N THR A 338 7.34 4.85 25.58
CA THR A 338 7.10 3.50 25.07
C THR A 338 5.85 3.43 24.18
N ASN A 339 5.27 4.57 23.85
CA ASN A 339 4.11 4.66 22.98
C ASN A 339 4.54 4.54 21.54
N LEU A 340 4.26 3.38 20.93
CA LEU A 340 4.67 3.04 19.57
C LEU A 340 4.01 3.89 18.46
N ARG A 341 3.09 4.79 18.80
CA ARG A 341 2.62 5.80 17.83
C ARG A 341 3.75 6.71 17.32
N PHE A 342 4.81 6.86 18.11
CA PHE A 342 6.01 7.64 17.77
C PHE A 342 7.11 6.81 17.08
N ASP A 343 6.98 5.48 17.01
CA ASP A 343 7.91 4.56 16.37
C ASP A 343 7.61 4.50 14.86
N LEU A 344 8.09 5.49 14.13
CA LEU A 344 7.83 5.67 12.70
C LEU A 344 8.72 4.77 11.83
N ASP A 345 9.94 4.46 12.27
CA ASP A 345 10.86 3.57 11.53
C ASP A 345 10.65 2.09 11.90
N ARG A 346 9.80 1.81 12.93
CA ARG A 346 9.34 0.50 13.32
C ARG A 346 10.44 -0.43 13.87
N ASP A 347 11.48 0.16 14.47
CA ASP A 347 12.56 -0.58 15.13
C ASP A 347 12.18 -1.07 16.56
N GLY A 348 10.98 -0.70 17.04
CA GLY A 348 10.45 -1.02 18.36
C GLY A 348 10.89 -0.04 19.46
N ARG A 349 11.44 1.10 19.10
CA ARG A 349 11.92 2.15 20.01
C ARG A 349 11.47 3.51 19.52
N VAL A 350 11.35 4.46 20.45
CA VAL A 350 11.15 5.88 20.10
C VAL A 350 12.50 6.58 20.21
N ALA A 351 13.12 6.89 19.08
CA ALA A 351 14.49 7.32 18.95
C ALA A 351 14.70 8.39 17.84
N ARG A 352 15.94 8.78 17.59
CA ARG A 352 16.26 9.75 16.51
C ARG A 352 15.98 9.21 15.11
N GLY A 353 15.88 7.89 14.92
CA GLY A 353 15.43 7.26 13.67
C GLY A 353 14.02 7.70 13.28
N ASP A 354 13.12 7.77 14.26
CA ASP A 354 11.74 8.22 14.07
C ASP A 354 11.66 9.69 13.67
N HIS A 355 12.45 10.53 14.33
CA HIS A 355 12.56 11.95 13.99
C HIS A 355 13.01 12.12 12.53
N ARG A 356 14.03 11.38 12.12
CA ARG A 356 14.47 11.39 10.72
C ARG A 356 13.40 10.88 9.77
N THR A 357 12.68 9.83 10.15
CA THR A 357 11.56 9.28 9.36
C THR A 357 10.41 10.29 9.26
N TRP A 358 10.13 11.05 10.31
CA TRP A 358 9.14 12.14 10.25
C TRP A 358 9.52 13.18 9.19
N VAL A 359 10.76 13.66 9.20
CA VAL A 359 11.25 14.63 8.21
C VAL A 359 11.21 14.09 6.80
N ASP A 360 11.75 12.88 6.60
CA ASP A 360 11.95 12.30 5.27
C ASP A 360 10.68 11.73 4.64
N VAL A 361 9.75 11.23 5.45
CA VAL A 361 8.59 10.44 4.98
C VAL A 361 7.27 11.14 5.29
N ALA A 362 7.04 11.58 6.53
CA ALA A 362 5.77 12.20 6.90
C ALA A 362 5.67 13.61 6.29
N ALA A 363 6.60 14.48 6.61
CA ALA A 363 6.61 15.86 6.12
C ALA A 363 7.21 16.00 4.70
N ASN A 364 7.99 15.03 4.23
CA ASN A 364 8.71 15.04 2.95
C ASN A 364 9.52 16.35 2.77
N THR A 365 10.24 16.73 3.79
CA THR A 365 11.05 17.94 3.79
C THR A 365 12.52 17.66 4.11
N TYR A 366 13.31 18.70 4.28
CA TYR A 366 14.72 18.60 4.63
C TYR A 366 14.97 18.81 6.12
N LEU A 367 15.97 18.14 6.64
CA LEU A 367 16.50 18.49 7.95
C LEU A 367 17.10 19.89 7.85
N GLY A 368 16.57 20.85 8.62
CA GLY A 368 16.94 22.26 8.54
C GLY A 368 15.82 23.17 8.01
N ASP A 369 14.77 22.63 7.41
CA ASP A 369 13.59 23.38 7.00
C ASP A 369 12.78 23.79 8.25
N ALA A 370 13.10 24.95 8.80
CA ALA A 370 12.54 25.42 10.06
C ALA A 370 11.06 25.85 9.94
N ASN A 371 10.67 26.33 8.77
CA ASN A 371 9.33 26.87 8.50
C ASN A 371 8.39 25.82 7.86
N LEU A 372 8.92 24.62 7.50
CA LEU A 372 8.21 23.51 6.85
C LEU A 372 7.58 23.90 5.50
N ASP A 373 8.26 24.76 4.71
CA ASP A 373 7.82 25.12 3.37
C ASP A 373 8.31 24.14 2.28
N GLY A 374 9.08 23.12 2.68
CA GLY A 374 9.61 22.06 1.82
C GLY A 374 10.99 22.38 1.24
N GLU A 375 11.59 23.50 1.60
CA GLU A 375 12.93 23.92 1.22
C GLU A 375 13.82 23.98 2.46
N PHE A 376 15.13 23.91 2.29
CA PHE A 376 16.09 24.27 3.33
C PHE A 376 17.02 25.31 2.75
N ASP A 377 16.80 26.56 3.11
CA ASP A 377 17.52 27.69 2.54
C ASP A 377 17.98 28.72 3.60
N SER A 378 18.39 29.89 3.14
CA SER A 378 18.85 30.93 4.03
C SER A 378 17.75 31.54 4.90
N SER A 379 16.47 31.41 4.53
CA SER A 379 15.34 31.92 5.35
C SER A 379 15.21 31.13 6.65
N ASP A 380 15.42 29.80 6.60
CA ASP A 380 15.40 28.93 7.77
C ASP A 380 16.51 29.28 8.76
N LEU A 381 17.74 29.46 8.24
CA LEU A 381 18.87 29.86 9.07
C LEU A 381 18.63 31.21 9.72
N ILE A 382 18.05 32.17 9.00
CA ILE A 382 17.68 33.47 9.55
C ILE A 382 16.63 33.33 10.65
N GLN A 383 15.59 32.52 10.41
CA GLN A 383 14.52 32.28 11.37
C GLN A 383 15.10 31.76 12.71
N VAL A 384 15.87 30.66 12.67
CA VAL A 384 16.36 30.02 13.90
C VAL A 384 17.37 30.86 14.63
N LEU A 385 18.24 31.59 13.91
CA LEU A 385 19.22 32.50 14.53
C LEU A 385 18.55 33.74 15.15
N GLN A 386 17.44 34.24 14.57
CA GLN A 386 16.66 35.33 15.16
C GLN A 386 15.91 34.88 16.42
N GLY A 387 15.65 33.60 16.61
CA GLY A 387 15.03 33.04 17.82
C GLY A 387 15.87 33.20 19.08
N GLY A 388 17.17 33.44 18.95
CA GLY A 388 18.08 33.77 20.06
C GLY A 388 18.42 32.58 20.98
N LEU A 389 18.10 31.34 20.57
CA LEU A 389 18.40 30.12 21.34
C LEU A 389 19.73 29.46 20.96
N TYR A 390 20.46 30.00 19.96
CA TYR A 390 21.73 29.43 19.53
C TYR A 390 22.77 29.51 20.66
N GLU A 391 23.36 28.35 21.04
CA GLU A 391 24.32 28.18 22.12
C GLU A 391 23.82 28.79 23.46
N SER A 392 22.51 28.76 23.71
CA SER A 392 21.89 29.26 24.94
C SER A 392 22.30 28.41 26.15
N GLU A 393 22.48 29.08 27.32
CA GLU A 393 22.67 28.37 28.59
C GLU A 393 21.42 27.66 29.08
N GLU A 394 20.23 28.01 28.55
CA GLU A 394 18.95 27.34 28.84
C GLU A 394 18.80 26.12 27.95
N THR A 395 19.02 24.93 28.52
CA THR A 395 18.91 23.65 27.79
C THR A 395 17.47 23.12 27.75
N GLY A 396 17.15 22.33 26.73
CA GLY A 396 15.88 21.65 26.60
C GLY A 396 14.69 22.54 26.18
N GLN A 397 14.96 23.74 25.64
CA GLN A 397 13.94 24.73 25.25
C GLN A 397 13.78 24.87 23.74
N ALA A 398 14.74 24.40 22.95
CA ALA A 398 14.64 24.49 21.51
C ALA A 398 13.54 23.58 20.96
N THR A 399 12.91 24.05 19.91
CA THR A 399 11.89 23.38 19.10
C THR A 399 12.39 23.26 17.65
N TRP A 400 11.69 22.51 16.81
CA TRP A 400 12.01 22.42 15.39
C TRP A 400 12.19 23.80 14.74
N GLY A 401 11.18 24.67 14.89
CA GLY A 401 11.17 26.01 14.30
C GLY A 401 12.20 26.97 14.91
N SER A 402 12.86 26.59 16.00
CA SER A 402 13.95 27.35 16.65
C SER A 402 15.31 26.65 16.59
N GLY A 403 15.42 25.54 15.81
CA GLY A 403 16.68 24.95 15.43
C GLY A 403 17.03 23.61 16.06
N ASP A 404 16.16 22.96 16.83
CA ASP A 404 16.35 21.58 17.31
C ASP A 404 16.14 20.59 16.15
N TRP A 405 17.15 20.40 15.33
CA TRP A 405 17.06 19.52 14.17
C TRP A 405 17.64 18.12 14.40
N ASN A 406 18.29 17.91 15.54
CA ASN A 406 18.84 16.63 15.95
C ASN A 406 18.03 15.94 17.07
N ALA A 407 16.92 16.55 17.51
CA ALA A 407 16.01 16.09 18.56
C ALA A 407 16.69 15.91 19.94
N ASP A 408 17.56 16.85 20.34
CA ASP A 408 18.08 16.89 21.70
C ASP A 408 17.52 18.07 22.53
N ARG A 409 16.64 18.87 21.88
CA ARG A 409 15.94 20.03 22.43
C ARG A 409 16.87 21.22 22.79
N ASP A 410 18.06 21.23 22.26
CA ASP A 410 18.97 22.35 22.31
C ASP A 410 19.18 22.88 20.88
N PHE A 411 19.56 24.15 20.71
CA PHE A 411 19.97 24.66 19.42
C PHE A 411 21.44 25.09 19.49
N ASN A 412 22.29 24.32 18.85
CA ASN A 412 23.74 24.56 18.88
C ASN A 412 24.39 24.12 17.53
N SER A 413 25.73 24.14 17.52
CA SER A 413 26.47 23.78 16.31
C SER A 413 26.23 22.36 15.82
N THR A 414 25.77 21.41 16.65
CA THR A 414 25.49 20.04 16.23
C THR A 414 24.25 19.95 15.34
N ASP A 415 23.25 20.82 15.54
CA ASP A 415 22.04 20.91 14.72
C ASP A 415 22.37 21.44 13.33
N LEU A 416 23.13 22.53 13.28
CA LEU A 416 23.60 23.10 12.00
C LEU A 416 24.42 22.10 11.20
N ILE A 417 25.31 21.35 11.87
CA ILE A 417 26.11 20.30 11.24
C ILE A 417 25.20 19.20 10.73
N ALA A 418 24.23 18.73 11.52
CA ALA A 418 23.28 17.69 11.11
C ALA A 418 22.47 18.11 9.87
N ALA A 419 21.91 19.33 9.87
CA ALA A 419 21.14 19.88 8.77
C ALA A 419 21.99 20.01 7.50
N LEU A 420 23.15 20.66 7.56
CA LEU A 420 24.02 20.86 6.41
C LEU A 420 24.60 19.54 5.86
N GLN A 421 24.91 18.57 6.72
CA GLN A 421 25.37 17.24 6.29
C GLN A 421 24.25 16.41 5.65
N SER A 422 22.99 16.70 5.94
CA SER A 422 21.85 16.04 5.29
C SER A 422 21.73 16.36 3.80
N GLY A 423 22.36 17.45 3.32
CA GLY A 423 22.54 17.79 1.90
C GLY A 423 21.34 18.48 1.26
N GLY A 424 20.42 19.06 2.03
CA GLY A 424 19.22 19.75 1.50
C GLY A 424 19.39 21.25 1.22
N TYR A 425 20.49 21.86 1.69
CA TYR A 425 20.65 23.32 1.63
C TYR A 425 20.69 23.87 0.20
N GLU A 426 19.84 24.86 -0.10
CA GLU A 426 19.71 25.57 -1.40
C GLU A 426 19.41 24.63 -2.60
N LEU A 427 18.79 23.47 -2.37
CA LEU A 427 18.38 22.56 -3.46
C LEU A 427 16.98 22.86 -4.00
N GLY A 428 16.27 23.82 -3.43
CA GLY A 428 14.86 24.11 -3.74
C GLY A 428 13.91 23.09 -3.11
N PRO A 429 12.60 23.14 -3.45
CA PRO A 429 11.60 22.29 -2.85
C PRO A 429 11.94 20.81 -2.99
N ARG A 430 11.79 20.06 -1.90
CA ARG A 430 12.02 18.61 -1.93
C ARG A 430 11.02 17.96 -2.88
N ALA A 431 11.56 17.39 -3.96
CA ALA A 431 10.74 16.70 -4.93
C ALA A 431 9.96 15.57 -4.23
N LEU A 432 8.66 15.48 -4.47
CA LEU A 432 7.92 14.25 -4.18
C LEU A 432 8.67 13.11 -4.88
N PRO A 433 8.82 11.93 -4.25
CA PRO A 433 9.39 10.77 -4.91
C PRO A 433 8.70 10.64 -6.27
N ALA A 434 9.50 10.69 -7.35
CA ALA A 434 8.98 10.75 -8.71
C ALA A 434 7.94 9.64 -8.86
N ARG A 435 6.70 9.98 -9.18
CA ARG A 435 5.86 9.05 -9.92
C ARG A 435 6.72 8.68 -11.10
N ASP A 436 7.12 7.43 -11.20
CA ASP A 436 7.70 6.93 -12.42
C ASP A 436 6.61 7.12 -13.48
N GLN A 437 6.68 8.24 -14.17
CA GLN A 437 5.89 8.50 -15.36
C GLN A 437 6.43 7.48 -16.34
N GLY A 438 5.77 6.32 -16.36
CA GLY A 438 6.12 5.20 -17.20
C GLY A 438 6.55 5.77 -18.55
N ARG A 439 7.81 5.50 -18.89
CA ARG A 439 8.49 5.97 -20.08
C ARG A 439 7.53 5.88 -21.26
N GLU A 440 6.99 7.03 -21.67
CA GLU A 440 6.23 7.10 -22.91
C GLU A 440 7.05 6.39 -24.00
N PRO A 441 6.49 5.42 -24.71
CA PRO A 441 7.20 4.85 -25.83
C PRO A 441 7.56 6.01 -26.76
N SER A 442 8.85 6.24 -26.99
CA SER A 442 9.33 7.28 -27.88
C SER A 442 8.80 6.98 -29.27
N LEU A 443 7.65 7.50 -29.60
CA LEU A 443 7.21 7.69 -30.98
C LEU A 443 8.18 8.70 -31.59
N GLY A 444 8.99 8.19 -32.52
CA GLY A 444 10.03 8.96 -33.16
C GLY A 444 9.53 10.31 -33.64
N GLY A 445 10.28 11.32 -33.26
CA GLY A 445 10.40 12.65 -33.83
C GLY A 445 9.18 13.24 -34.51
N VAL A 446 8.21 13.76 -33.73
CA VAL A 446 7.33 14.82 -34.21
C VAL A 446 7.82 16.11 -33.56
N ALA A 447 8.31 17.04 -34.38
CA ALA A 447 8.73 18.34 -33.92
C ALA A 447 7.59 19.00 -33.11
N SER A 448 7.89 19.48 -31.89
CA SER A 448 6.97 20.24 -31.09
C SER A 448 6.46 21.46 -31.86
N VAL A 449 5.17 21.49 -32.14
CA VAL A 449 4.50 22.71 -32.61
C VAL A 449 4.37 23.59 -31.36
N PRO A 450 4.87 24.86 -31.39
CA PRO A 450 4.70 25.77 -30.25
C PRO A 450 3.21 26.01 -29.99
N GLU A 451 2.77 25.79 -28.80
CA GLU A 451 1.40 26.17 -28.35
C GLU A 451 1.19 27.66 -28.58
N PRO A 452 0.08 28.09 -29.19
CA PRO A 452 -0.23 29.51 -29.31
C PRO A 452 -0.46 30.08 -27.93
N SER A 453 0.36 31.04 -27.53
CA SER A 453 0.26 31.72 -26.25
C SER A 453 -1.19 32.17 -25.99
N SER A 454 -1.67 32.01 -24.78
CA SER A 454 -3.03 32.39 -24.32
C SER A 454 -3.40 33.85 -24.65
N LEU A 455 -2.42 34.68 -24.95
CA LEU A 455 -2.61 36.07 -25.45
C LEU A 455 -3.19 36.11 -26.86
N ALA A 456 -2.89 35.15 -27.73
CA ALA A 456 -3.42 35.10 -29.09
C ALA A 456 -4.89 34.70 -29.13
N LEU A 457 -5.35 33.87 -28.20
CA LEU A 457 -6.77 33.48 -28.04
C LEU A 457 -7.61 34.62 -27.48
N LEU A 458 -7.07 35.44 -26.58
CA LEU A 458 -7.77 36.65 -26.07
C LEU A 458 -7.91 37.74 -27.13
N LEU A 459 -6.93 37.96 -27.99
CA LEU A 459 -6.98 38.91 -29.07
C LEU A 459 -7.92 38.47 -30.21
N GLY A 460 -7.98 37.15 -30.48
CA GLY A 460 -8.90 36.58 -31.46
C GLY A 460 -10.39 36.72 -31.05
N SER A 461 -10.68 36.50 -29.80
CA SER A 461 -12.04 36.64 -29.26
C SER A 461 -12.51 38.13 -29.19
N LEU A 462 -11.59 39.05 -28.91
CA LEU A 462 -11.91 40.49 -28.89
C LEU A 462 -12.17 41.04 -30.33
N ALA A 463 -11.41 40.57 -31.33
CA ALA A 463 -11.62 40.91 -32.72
C ALA A 463 -12.98 40.43 -33.28
N CYS A 464 -13.44 39.23 -32.88
CA CYS A 464 -14.72 38.65 -33.22
C CYS A 464 -15.90 39.44 -32.60
N LEU A 465 -15.77 39.91 -31.37
CA LEU A 465 -16.76 40.74 -30.69
C LEU A 465 -16.88 42.13 -31.31
N LEU A 466 -15.76 42.74 -31.73
CA LEU A 466 -15.77 44.06 -32.38
C LEU A 466 -16.32 44.00 -33.80
N GLN A 467 -16.15 42.89 -34.54
CA GLN A 467 -16.81 42.72 -35.86
C GLN A 467 -18.32 42.52 -35.74
N ARG A 468 -18.82 41.80 -34.72
CA ARG A 468 -20.27 41.68 -34.48
C ARG A 468 -20.93 43.00 -34.06
N ALA A 469 -20.23 43.88 -33.36
CA ALA A 469 -20.74 45.21 -32.97
C ALA A 469 -20.82 46.17 -34.18
N ARG A 470 -20.00 45.99 -35.25
CA ARG A 470 -20.01 46.80 -36.47
C ARG A 470 -21.06 46.36 -37.48
N SER A 471 -21.50 45.11 -37.49
CA SER A 471 -22.52 44.58 -38.41
C SER A 471 -23.96 44.85 -37.95
N GLY A 472 -24.19 45.34 -36.75
CA GLY A 472 -25.49 45.61 -36.17
C GLY A 472 -26.05 47.04 -36.38
N ARG A 473 -25.33 47.94 -37.13
CA ARG A 473 -25.79 49.28 -37.39
C ARG A 473 -25.91 49.54 -38.90
N ARG A 474 -26.95 48.99 -39.55
CA ARG A 474 -27.57 49.54 -40.77
C ARG A 474 -29.07 49.40 -40.63
N MET A 475 -29.68 50.41 -40.07
CA MET A 475 -31.10 50.68 -40.25
C MET A 475 -31.28 51.35 -41.63
N SER A 476 -32.04 50.71 -42.51
CA SER A 476 -32.55 51.32 -43.71
C SER A 476 -33.78 52.19 -43.40
N PRO A 477 -33.99 53.34 -44.11
CA PRO A 477 -35.14 54.21 -43.83
C PRO A 477 -36.43 53.65 -44.44
N VAL A 478 -37.51 53.80 -43.69
CA VAL A 478 -38.87 53.53 -44.13
C VAL A 478 -39.23 54.60 -45.15
N ARG A 479 -39.71 54.17 -46.32
CA ARG A 479 -40.46 55.02 -47.26
C ARG A 479 -41.94 54.96 -46.89
N ASP A 480 -42.56 56.11 -46.54
CA ASP A 480 -43.97 56.39 -46.68
C ASP A 480 -44.27 56.57 -48.17
N ASP A 481 -45.26 55.86 -48.67
CA ASP A 481 -46.05 56.25 -49.82
C ASP A 481 -47.45 55.58 -49.75
N GLY A 482 -48.56 56.46 -49.69
CA GLY A 482 -49.88 56.29 -50.27
C GLY A 482 -50.88 55.45 -49.48
#